data_1ec874ddd7df58d14f2c8e1d6ab643ec
#
_entry.id   1ec874ddd7df58d14f2c8e1d6ab643ec
#
_cell.length_a   1.000
_cell.length_b   1.000
_cell.length_c   1.000
_cell.angle_alpha   90.00
_cell.angle_beta   90.00
_cell.angle_gamma   90.00
#
_symmetry.space_group_name_H-M   'P 1'
#
loop_
_entity.id
_entity.type
_entity.pdbx_description
1 polymer ?
#
loop_
_entity_poly.entity_id
_entity_poly.type
_entity_poly.pdbx_seq_one_letter_code
_entity_poly.pdbx_strand_id
1 'polypeptide(L)'
;MRKLFLIGLALALVLCGCGARETLETIADDIPVESVLGQMREISVQLPDGAVSPVLKSEAEQLYLSEDYEILVQTCPAGNLNDTIRKLTGFDKEQLTVMETEQDGAARYDFVWVSAGEDGERLGRAAILDDGSYHYCLSVLRDAQGEKSQVVWSEVFSSFSLA
;
A
#
# COMPACT_ATOMS: atom_id res chain seq x y z
N MET A 1 -54.69 -17.24 -46.74
CA MET A 1 -54.10 -15.90 -46.67
C MET A 1 -53.69 -15.48 -45.25
N ARG A 2 -54.25 -16.05 -44.16
CA ARG A 2 -53.90 -15.70 -42.76
C ARG A 2 -52.53 -16.22 -42.26
N LYS A 3 -52.02 -17.30 -42.85
CA LYS A 3 -50.77 -17.94 -42.46
C LYS A 3 -49.50 -17.26 -43.00
N LEU A 4 -49.63 -16.55 -44.14
CA LEU A 4 -48.54 -15.80 -44.74
C LEU A 4 -48.23 -14.48 -44.00
N PHE A 5 -49.24 -13.89 -43.36
CA PHE A 5 -49.07 -12.65 -42.58
C PHE A 5 -48.30 -12.87 -41.26
N LEU A 6 -48.46 -14.04 -40.66
CA LEU A 6 -47.77 -14.39 -39.43
C LEU A 6 -46.28 -14.68 -39.62
N ILE A 7 -45.89 -15.20 -40.80
CA ILE A 7 -44.48 -15.46 -41.11
C ILE A 7 -43.74 -14.16 -41.41
N GLY A 8 -44.41 -13.19 -42.06
CA GLY A 8 -43.84 -11.86 -42.32
C GLY A 8 -43.61 -11.05 -41.07
N LEU A 9 -44.48 -11.19 -40.04
CA LEU A 9 -44.34 -10.47 -38.79
C LEU A 9 -43.22 -11.08 -37.89
N ALA A 10 -43.04 -12.39 -37.96
CA ALA A 10 -41.98 -13.07 -37.22
C ALA A 10 -40.57 -12.74 -37.78
N LEU A 11 -40.47 -12.54 -39.12
CA LEU A 11 -39.20 -12.19 -39.75
C LEU A 11 -38.80 -10.71 -39.51
N ALA A 12 -39.78 -9.82 -39.31
CA ALA A 12 -39.50 -8.40 -39.01
C ALA A 12 -38.99 -8.20 -37.57
N LEU A 13 -39.32 -9.09 -36.63
CA LEU A 13 -38.85 -9.02 -35.26
C LEU A 13 -37.40 -9.53 -35.07
N VAL A 14 -36.88 -10.32 -36.00
CA VAL A 14 -35.48 -10.84 -35.92
C VAL A 14 -34.48 -9.82 -36.43
N LEU A 15 -34.90 -8.81 -37.22
CA LEU A 15 -33.98 -7.80 -37.75
C LEU A 15 -33.84 -6.54 -36.90
N CYS A 16 -34.62 -6.40 -35.83
CA CYS A 16 -34.47 -5.27 -34.89
C CYS A 16 -33.59 -5.58 -33.67
N GLY A 17 -32.90 -6.72 -33.62
CA GLY A 17 -32.05 -7.17 -32.53
C GLY A 17 -30.55 -6.96 -32.74
N CYS A 18 -30.09 -6.20 -33.72
CA CYS A 18 -28.68 -5.82 -33.91
C CYS A 18 -28.55 -4.30 -33.83
N GLY A 19 -28.74 -3.74 -32.68
CA GLY A 19 -28.50 -2.35 -32.36
C GLY A 19 -27.52 -2.22 -31.25
N ALA A 20 -26.26 -2.00 -31.62
CA ALA A 20 -25.26 -1.28 -30.86
C ALA A 20 -25.05 -1.71 -29.35
N ARG A 21 -24.41 -2.82 -29.15
CA ARG A 21 -23.52 -2.98 -28.03
C ARG A 21 -22.09 -2.90 -28.56
N GLU A 22 -21.75 -1.77 -29.07
CA GLU A 22 -20.37 -1.47 -29.38
C GLU A 22 -19.87 -0.36 -28.46
N THR A 23 -18.70 -0.57 -27.92
CA THR A 23 -17.73 0.45 -27.58
C THR A 23 -17.82 1.07 -26.18
N LEU A 24 -17.95 0.26 -25.12
CA LEU A 24 -17.41 0.67 -23.83
C LEU A 24 -16.40 -0.37 -23.23
N GLU A 25 -16.28 -1.54 -23.86
CA GLU A 25 -15.32 -2.57 -23.38
C GLU A 25 -13.94 -2.49 -24.05
N THR A 26 -13.77 -1.71 -25.11
CA THR A 26 -12.51 -1.69 -25.89
C THR A 26 -11.56 -0.54 -25.53
N ILE A 27 -11.92 0.31 -24.54
CA ILE A 27 -11.03 1.41 -24.10
C ILE A 27 -10.32 1.08 -22.78
N ALA A 28 -10.74 0.02 -22.06
CA ALA A 28 -10.15 -0.34 -20.78
C ALA A 28 -9.03 -1.38 -20.86
N ASP A 29 -8.87 -2.09 -21.99
CA ASP A 29 -7.97 -3.26 -22.05
C ASP A 29 -6.58 -2.99 -22.66
N ASP A 30 -6.26 -1.77 -23.11
CA ASP A 30 -5.01 -1.50 -23.84
C ASP A 30 -4.05 -0.49 -23.18
N ILE A 31 -4.30 -0.05 -21.96
CA ILE A 31 -3.28 0.67 -21.21
C ILE A 31 -2.70 -0.31 -20.19
N PRO A 32 -1.47 -0.81 -20.39
CA PRO A 32 -0.81 -1.59 -19.36
C PRO A 32 -0.79 -0.77 -18.07
N VAL A 33 -1.30 -1.32 -16.97
CA VAL A 33 -1.34 -0.62 -15.65
C VAL A 33 0.06 -0.15 -15.27
N GLU A 34 1.11 -0.85 -15.70
CA GLU A 34 2.52 -0.46 -15.55
C GLU A 34 2.89 0.88 -16.20
N SER A 35 2.16 1.32 -17.24
CA SER A 35 2.46 2.61 -17.91
C SER A 35 1.89 3.83 -17.19
N VAL A 36 1.07 3.64 -16.16
CA VAL A 36 0.43 4.72 -15.38
C VAL A 36 1.17 4.97 -14.07
N LEU A 37 1.89 3.98 -13.55
CA LEU A 37 2.70 4.15 -12.34
C LEU A 37 3.96 4.95 -12.66
N GLY A 38 4.28 5.95 -11.83
CA GLY A 38 5.54 6.66 -11.87
C GLY A 38 6.73 5.70 -11.63
N GLN A 39 7.93 6.18 -11.87
CA GLN A 39 9.13 5.42 -11.54
C GLN A 39 9.24 5.30 -10.00
N MET A 40 9.44 4.06 -9.52
CA MET A 40 9.68 3.80 -8.11
C MET A 40 10.96 4.53 -7.65
N ARG A 41 10.85 5.29 -6.56
CA ARG A 41 11.96 6.02 -5.94
C ARG A 41 12.70 5.12 -4.95
N GLU A 42 13.95 5.45 -4.68
CA GLU A 42 14.76 4.72 -3.71
C GLU A 42 14.47 5.22 -2.28
N ILE A 43 14.30 4.27 -1.35
CA ILE A 43 14.19 4.58 0.08
C ILE A 43 15.59 4.75 0.67
N SER A 44 15.79 5.86 1.38
CA SER A 44 16.94 6.09 2.25
C SER A 44 16.49 6.06 3.70
N VAL A 45 17.15 5.22 4.52
CA VAL A 45 16.91 5.15 5.97
C VAL A 45 18.18 4.72 6.69
N GLN A 46 18.49 5.39 7.80
CA GLN A 46 19.58 5.01 8.69
C GLN A 46 19.05 4.06 9.75
N LEU A 47 19.42 2.79 9.65
CA LEU A 47 19.01 1.76 10.60
C LEU A 47 19.87 1.81 11.86
N PRO A 48 19.39 1.32 13.02
CA PRO A 48 20.15 1.28 14.23
C PRO A 48 21.31 0.27 14.12
N ASP A 49 22.37 0.52 14.89
CA ASP A 49 23.47 -0.44 15.03
C ASP A 49 22.96 -1.83 15.41
N GLY A 50 23.40 -2.84 14.68
CA GLY A 50 22.94 -4.23 14.84
C GLY A 50 21.89 -4.68 13.82
N ALA A 51 21.21 -3.77 13.10
CA ALA A 51 20.36 -4.11 11.95
C ALA A 51 21.21 -4.26 10.66
N VAL A 52 22.19 -5.16 10.66
CA VAL A 52 23.24 -5.21 9.63
C VAL A 52 22.80 -5.96 8.37
N SER A 53 21.91 -6.93 8.50
CA SER A 53 21.46 -7.75 7.37
C SER A 53 19.97 -8.07 7.49
N PRO A 54 19.18 -7.86 6.44
CA PRO A 54 17.78 -8.24 6.46
C PRO A 54 17.65 -9.78 6.42
N VAL A 55 16.68 -10.31 7.16
CA VAL A 55 16.31 -11.74 7.11
C VAL A 55 15.45 -12.05 5.89
N LEU A 56 14.76 -11.04 5.35
CA LEU A 56 14.08 -11.05 4.07
C LEU A 56 14.54 -9.85 3.26
N LYS A 57 14.89 -10.06 2.01
CA LYS A 57 15.26 -8.99 1.07
C LYS A 57 14.71 -9.27 -0.31
N SER A 58 13.92 -8.33 -0.81
CA SER A 58 13.48 -8.25 -2.20
C SER A 58 13.65 -6.80 -2.69
N GLU A 59 13.29 -6.53 -3.95
CA GLU A 59 13.29 -5.15 -4.48
C GLU A 59 12.27 -4.25 -3.78
N ALA A 60 11.16 -4.84 -3.31
CA ALA A 60 10.05 -4.11 -2.72
C ALA A 60 9.97 -4.21 -1.19
N GLU A 61 10.77 -5.09 -0.55
CA GLU A 61 10.62 -5.36 0.89
C GLU A 61 11.94 -5.80 1.51
N GLN A 62 12.24 -5.25 2.68
CA GLN A 62 13.35 -5.64 3.54
C GLN A 62 12.87 -5.75 4.98
N LEU A 63 13.10 -6.91 5.60
CA LEU A 63 12.74 -7.20 6.98
C LEU A 63 14.00 -7.46 7.81
N TYR A 64 14.15 -6.73 8.89
CA TYR A 64 15.23 -6.88 9.88
C TYR A 64 14.63 -7.35 11.19
N LEU A 65 15.18 -8.43 11.75
CA LEU A 65 14.75 -8.98 13.04
C LEU A 65 15.88 -8.88 14.06
N SER A 66 15.51 -8.55 15.28
CA SER A 66 16.34 -8.60 16.47
C SER A 66 15.51 -9.21 17.60
N GLU A 67 16.13 -9.51 18.74
CA GLU A 67 15.42 -9.99 19.94
C GLU A 67 14.39 -8.96 20.44
N ASP A 68 14.71 -7.65 20.32
CA ASP A 68 13.88 -6.57 20.88
C ASP A 68 13.01 -5.86 19.87
N TYR A 69 13.24 -6.04 18.55
CA TYR A 69 12.55 -5.27 17.52
C TYR A 69 12.48 -5.97 16.17
N GLU A 70 11.53 -5.52 15.40
CA GLU A 70 11.34 -5.84 13.99
C GLU A 70 11.27 -4.54 13.19
N ILE A 71 12.01 -4.42 12.09
CA ILE A 71 11.96 -3.29 11.17
C ILE A 71 11.56 -3.80 9.80
N LEU A 72 10.48 -3.25 9.27
CA LEU A 72 10.01 -3.51 7.91
C LEU A 72 10.17 -2.23 7.08
N VAL A 73 10.89 -2.35 5.96
CA VAL A 73 10.98 -1.32 4.91
C VAL A 73 10.36 -1.92 3.66
N GLN A 74 9.30 -1.30 3.15
CA GLN A 74 8.63 -1.83 1.96
C GLN A 74 8.13 -0.72 1.03
N THR A 75 8.00 -1.06 -0.25
CA THR A 75 7.35 -0.25 -1.28
C THR A 75 6.22 -1.05 -1.91
N CYS A 76 5.06 -0.44 -2.06
CA CYS A 76 3.94 -1.05 -2.76
C CYS A 76 3.24 0.00 -3.64
N PRO A 77 2.54 -0.40 -4.72
CA PRO A 77 1.74 0.53 -5.50
C PRO A 77 0.75 1.29 -4.62
N ALA A 78 0.65 2.61 -4.83
CA ALA A 78 -0.29 3.44 -4.11
C ALA A 78 -1.73 2.96 -4.38
N GLY A 79 -2.50 2.90 -3.32
CA GLY A 79 -3.89 2.49 -3.32
C GLY A 79 -4.63 3.19 -2.20
N ASN A 80 -5.57 2.51 -1.58
CA ASN A 80 -6.23 3.06 -0.40
C ASN A 80 -5.24 3.07 0.79
N LEU A 81 -4.93 4.26 1.30
CA LEU A 81 -4.03 4.43 2.46
C LEU A 81 -4.48 3.61 3.69
N ASN A 82 -5.81 3.50 3.92
CA ASN A 82 -6.33 2.68 5.02
C ASN A 82 -5.94 1.20 4.86
N ASP A 83 -5.93 0.66 3.65
CA ASP A 83 -5.54 -0.73 3.41
C ASP A 83 -4.04 -0.95 3.68
N THR A 84 -3.20 0.02 3.35
CA THR A 84 -1.77 -0.01 3.66
C THR A 84 -1.54 0.06 5.18
N ILE A 85 -2.21 0.98 5.88
CA ILE A 85 -2.16 1.08 7.34
C ILE A 85 -2.63 -0.23 7.99
N ARG A 86 -3.75 -0.79 7.53
CA ARG A 86 -4.28 -2.06 8.07
C ARG A 86 -3.33 -3.23 7.86
N LYS A 87 -2.64 -3.31 6.72
CA LYS A 87 -1.62 -4.34 6.47
C LYS A 87 -0.42 -4.22 7.40
N LEU A 88 0.00 -3.00 7.73
CA LEU A 88 1.13 -2.75 8.62
C LEU A 88 0.81 -2.98 10.10
N THR A 89 -0.42 -2.69 10.53
CA THR A 89 -0.77 -2.57 11.94
C THR A 89 -1.84 -3.54 12.42
N GLY A 90 -2.70 -4.01 11.52
CA GLY A 90 -3.94 -4.70 11.83
C GLY A 90 -5.11 -3.78 12.19
N PHE A 91 -4.90 -2.45 12.25
CA PHE A 91 -5.91 -1.45 12.60
C PHE A 91 -6.35 -0.63 11.40
N ASP A 92 -7.58 -0.14 11.43
CA ASP A 92 -8.05 0.87 10.49
C ASP A 92 -7.50 2.27 10.82
N LYS A 93 -7.35 3.13 9.80
CA LYS A 93 -6.84 4.50 9.96
C LYS A 93 -7.61 5.29 11.03
N GLU A 94 -8.94 5.10 11.10
CA GLU A 94 -9.82 5.78 12.06
C GLU A 94 -9.59 5.34 13.52
N GLN A 95 -8.94 4.20 13.74
CA GLN A 95 -8.59 3.70 15.07
C GLN A 95 -7.24 4.24 15.56
N LEU A 96 -6.49 4.93 14.70
CA LEU A 96 -5.17 5.47 14.97
C LEU A 96 -5.17 6.99 14.95
N THR A 97 -4.24 7.59 15.68
CA THR A 97 -3.90 9.00 15.51
C THR A 97 -2.83 9.08 14.41
N VAL A 98 -3.23 9.52 13.22
CA VAL A 98 -2.35 9.68 12.07
C VAL A 98 -2.02 11.15 11.89
N MET A 99 -0.73 11.48 11.93
CA MET A 99 -0.21 12.82 11.65
C MET A 99 0.19 12.89 10.18
N GLU A 100 -0.35 13.86 9.46
CA GLU A 100 -0.06 14.10 8.05
C GLU A 100 0.84 15.33 7.91
N THR A 101 1.90 15.20 7.12
CA THR A 101 2.86 16.25 6.78
C THR A 101 3.27 16.07 5.31
N GLU A 102 4.23 16.86 4.84
CA GLU A 102 4.82 16.72 3.50
C GLU A 102 6.33 16.56 3.64
N GLN A 103 6.90 15.63 2.87
CA GLN A 103 8.34 15.41 2.81
C GLN A 103 8.75 14.91 1.41
N ASP A 104 9.81 15.49 0.85
CA ASP A 104 10.40 15.11 -0.44
C ASP A 104 9.40 15.13 -1.62
N GLY A 105 8.36 16.00 -1.53
CA GLY A 105 7.28 16.09 -2.51
C GLY A 105 6.27 14.93 -2.45
N ALA A 106 6.24 14.21 -1.34
CA ALA A 106 5.27 13.15 -1.03
C ALA A 106 4.48 13.51 0.24
N ALA A 107 3.25 13.05 0.34
CA ALA A 107 2.51 13.11 1.60
C ALA A 107 3.12 12.12 2.59
N ARG A 108 3.36 12.55 3.82
CA ARG A 108 3.91 11.73 4.89
C ARG A 108 2.89 11.50 5.98
N TYR A 109 2.69 10.24 6.35
CA TYR A 109 1.77 9.80 7.38
C TYR A 109 2.55 9.08 8.49
N ASP A 110 2.63 9.70 9.67
CA ASP A 110 3.25 9.12 10.88
C ASP A 110 2.19 8.66 11.86
N PHE A 111 2.33 7.46 12.42
CA PHE A 111 1.40 6.91 13.41
C PHE A 111 2.07 5.90 14.33
N VAL A 112 1.42 5.65 15.47
CA VAL A 112 1.86 4.70 16.49
C VAL A 112 0.69 3.81 16.90
N TRP A 113 1.00 2.57 17.33
CA TRP A 113 0.01 1.64 17.87
C TRP A 113 0.63 0.74 18.93
N VAL A 114 -0.23 0.01 19.62
CA VAL A 114 0.16 -1.04 20.55
C VAL A 114 -0.43 -2.35 20.05
N SER A 115 0.36 -3.40 19.99
CA SER A 115 -0.09 -4.75 19.68
C SER A 115 0.22 -5.69 20.84
N ALA A 116 -0.63 -6.72 21.01
CA ALA A 116 -0.34 -7.80 21.93
C ALA A 116 0.68 -8.75 21.29
N GLY A 117 1.79 -9.02 21.96
CA GLY A 117 2.76 -10.05 21.60
C GLY A 117 2.64 -11.26 22.54
N GLU A 118 3.37 -12.34 22.23
CA GLU A 118 3.40 -13.54 23.08
C GLU A 118 4.01 -13.24 24.46
N ASP A 119 5.02 -12.35 24.51
CA ASP A 119 5.78 -11.98 25.71
C ASP A 119 5.32 -10.64 26.31
N GLY A 120 4.22 -10.05 25.85
CA GLY A 120 3.71 -8.79 26.37
C GLY A 120 3.27 -7.79 25.30
N GLU A 121 3.19 -6.51 25.71
CA GLU A 121 2.83 -5.44 24.78
C GLU A 121 4.03 -5.02 23.93
N ARG A 122 3.78 -4.86 22.62
CA ARG A 122 4.73 -4.32 21.65
C ARG A 122 4.28 -2.95 21.17
N LEU A 123 5.23 -2.03 21.09
CA LEU A 123 5.00 -0.68 20.58
C LEU A 123 5.36 -0.61 19.10
N GLY A 124 4.36 -0.27 18.29
CA GLY A 124 4.52 -0.05 16.87
C GLY A 124 4.63 1.45 16.56
N ARG A 125 5.49 1.78 15.60
CA ARG A 125 5.54 3.08 14.94
C ARG A 125 5.74 2.86 13.45
N ALA A 126 5.05 3.63 12.62
CA ALA A 126 5.27 3.63 11.17
C ALA A 126 5.25 5.04 10.59
N ALA A 127 5.92 5.16 9.45
CA ALA A 127 5.82 6.28 8.55
C ALA A 127 5.54 5.75 7.14
N ILE A 128 4.62 6.39 6.42
CA ILE A 128 4.32 6.12 5.01
C ILE A 128 4.58 7.40 4.25
N LEU A 129 5.38 7.32 3.17
CA LEU A 129 5.50 8.38 2.16
C LEU A 129 4.66 7.95 0.96
N ASP A 130 3.73 8.80 0.53
CA ASP A 130 2.85 8.58 -0.61
C ASP A 130 3.16 9.61 -1.69
N ASP A 131 3.72 9.18 -2.82
CA ASP A 131 4.03 10.03 -3.96
C ASP A 131 2.92 10.02 -5.04
N GLY A 132 1.80 9.38 -4.75
CA GLY A 132 0.66 9.20 -5.65
C GLY A 132 0.78 7.97 -6.56
N SER A 133 1.97 7.39 -6.72
CA SER A 133 2.22 6.15 -7.48
C SER A 133 2.55 4.98 -6.56
N TYR A 134 3.26 5.25 -5.49
CA TYR A 134 3.71 4.25 -4.52
C TYR A 134 3.55 4.73 -3.08
N HIS A 135 3.29 3.78 -2.18
CA HIS A 135 3.49 3.92 -0.76
C HIS A 135 4.84 3.33 -0.38
N TYR A 136 5.70 4.16 0.20
CA TYR A 136 6.98 3.76 0.77
C TYR A 136 6.80 3.72 2.28
N CYS A 137 7.04 2.58 2.88
CA CYS A 137 6.69 2.33 4.27
C CYS A 137 7.92 1.96 5.10
N LEU A 138 8.06 2.61 6.24
CA LEU A 138 8.94 2.21 7.32
C LEU A 138 8.08 1.86 8.53
N SER A 139 8.20 0.65 9.04
CA SER A 139 7.51 0.19 10.24
C SER A 139 8.51 -0.42 11.22
N VAL A 140 8.38 -0.06 12.49
CA VAL A 140 9.14 -0.63 13.60
C VAL A 140 8.15 -1.15 14.63
N LEU A 141 8.31 -2.42 14.98
CA LEU A 141 7.59 -3.06 16.08
C LEU A 141 8.63 -3.50 17.11
N ARG A 142 8.55 -3.01 18.32
CA ARG A 142 9.53 -3.25 19.39
C ARG A 142 8.87 -3.61 20.70
N ASP A 143 9.58 -4.28 21.56
CA ASP A 143 9.11 -4.53 22.91
C ASP A 143 9.00 -3.23 23.72
N ALA A 144 7.97 -3.12 24.52
CA ALA A 144 7.72 -1.91 25.32
C ALA A 144 8.87 -1.61 26.30
N GLN A 145 9.60 -2.65 26.70
CA GLN A 145 10.74 -2.58 27.63
C GLN A 145 12.10 -2.76 26.94
N GLY A 146 12.15 -2.72 25.61
CA GLY A 146 13.36 -2.92 24.84
C GLY A 146 14.47 -1.93 25.19
N GLU A 147 15.73 -2.38 25.11
CA GLU A 147 16.92 -1.63 25.57
C GLU A 147 17.22 -0.37 24.74
N LYS A 148 16.82 -0.34 23.46
CA LYS A 148 17.10 0.82 22.60
C LYS A 148 16.28 2.04 23.01
N SER A 149 16.97 3.17 23.20
CA SER A 149 16.37 4.42 23.62
C SER A 149 15.42 4.99 22.55
N GLN A 150 14.47 5.82 22.98
CA GLN A 150 13.58 6.55 22.06
C GLN A 150 14.35 7.45 21.10
N VAL A 151 15.54 7.91 21.46
CA VAL A 151 16.40 8.75 20.61
C VAL A 151 16.79 7.98 19.34
N VAL A 152 17.25 6.73 19.46
CA VAL A 152 17.60 5.87 18.32
C VAL A 152 16.44 5.73 17.35
N TRP A 153 15.23 5.46 17.87
CA TRP A 153 14.05 5.33 17.01
C TRP A 153 13.64 6.65 16.36
N SER A 154 13.83 7.78 17.07
CA SER A 154 13.60 9.10 16.47
C SER A 154 14.54 9.36 15.30
N GLU A 155 15.82 8.99 15.41
CA GLU A 155 16.82 9.13 14.35
C GLU A 155 16.46 8.25 13.12
N VAL A 156 16.06 7.00 13.32
CA VAL A 156 15.60 6.09 12.26
C VAL A 156 14.47 6.74 11.46
N PHE A 157 13.41 7.21 12.14
CA PHE A 157 12.26 7.82 11.47
C PHE A 157 12.55 9.19 10.85
N SER A 158 13.49 9.96 11.43
CA SER A 158 13.91 11.26 10.87
C SER A 158 14.77 11.10 9.62
N SER A 159 15.52 10.00 9.51
CA SER A 159 16.35 9.70 8.33
C SER A 159 15.58 9.08 7.18
N PHE A 160 14.34 8.62 7.43
CA PHE A 160 13.51 7.99 6.41
C PHE A 160 13.06 9.02 5.38
N SER A 161 13.49 8.84 4.12
CA SER A 161 13.31 9.78 3.01
C SER A 161 13.32 9.06 1.66
N LEU A 162 12.95 9.79 0.61
CA LEU A 162 13.01 9.33 -0.79
C LEU A 162 14.13 10.05 -1.54
N ALA A 163 14.98 9.26 -2.20
CA ALA A 163 16.05 9.77 -3.07
C ALA A 163 15.53 10.00 -4.50
#